data_07931aef80e07e0663ddab6e74d3873f
#
_entry.id   07931aef80e07e0663ddab6e74d3873f
#
_cell.length_a   1.000
_cell.length_b   1.000
_cell.length_c   1.000
_cell.angle_alpha   90.00
_cell.angle_beta   90.00
_cell.angle_gamma   90.00
#
_symmetry.space_group_name_H-M   'P 1'
#
loop_
_entity.id
_entity.type
_entity.pdbx_description
1 polymer ?
#
loop_
_entity_poly.entity_id
_entity_poly.type
_entity_poly.pdbx_seq_one_letter_code
_entity_poly.pdbx_strand_id
1 'polypeptide(L)'
;MSSNNLFLQQQLTNWLSRKTPTGGVRRVAALAASVASDIGNVRTENQDRAILAHGWDREGHDFIVAVVADGIGGMRNGGACASIAVGSFLAALHEKARSASTNPENWLREAANVSNRSVYSHFHGDGGSTMVAVVLRPNRDAFWMSVGDSRVYEVSNKELHQASIDDTIAGQLGKNTNVAAEQSKLLQFIGMGDDLEVHVSQINTEYVQTIILTTDGIHYVAPTPKLLEAIFINAADPGVCAKRFLDLAKWCGGPDNATVAILSLNEVLDLNPKMPYDFIEVWDGFGEIQIHLNDASMSESNSTPKQEVLPRQQYSRPRIKRAVVSETVPDSSASTSAEYAHVKNNNEHQRNKPVSTKKTSAKPKASKKIPQLLIDFPNKIN
;
A
#
# COMPACT_ATOMS: atom_id res chain seq x y z
N MET A 1 5.05 -15.40 21.57
CA MET A 1 5.78 -15.13 20.32
C MET A 1 7.20 -15.64 20.46
N SER A 2 7.71 -16.33 19.46
CA SER A 2 9.11 -16.75 19.41
C SER A 2 10.04 -15.53 19.24
N SER A 3 11.34 -15.68 19.59
CA SER A 3 12.33 -14.60 19.39
C SER A 3 12.43 -14.18 17.91
N ASN A 4 12.32 -15.13 16.99
CA ASN A 4 12.33 -14.90 15.54
C ASN A 4 11.11 -14.09 15.08
N ASN A 5 9.94 -14.33 15.68
CA ASN A 5 8.72 -13.58 15.37
C ASN A 5 8.83 -12.12 15.81
N LEU A 6 9.34 -11.87 17.03
CA LEU A 6 9.59 -10.49 17.50
C LEU A 6 10.61 -9.76 16.61
N PHE A 7 11.67 -10.44 16.19
CA PHE A 7 12.65 -9.88 15.28
C PHE A 7 12.01 -9.52 13.94
N LEU A 8 11.26 -10.44 13.33
CA LEU A 8 10.57 -10.20 12.06
C LEU A 8 9.58 -9.02 12.16
N GLN A 9 8.75 -9.01 13.22
CA GLN A 9 7.82 -7.91 13.49
C GLN A 9 8.56 -6.57 13.58
N GLN A 10 9.66 -6.50 14.32
CA GLN A 10 10.41 -5.26 14.49
C GLN A 10 11.04 -4.78 13.18
N GLN A 11 11.65 -5.68 12.39
CA GLN A 11 12.21 -5.34 11.09
C GLN A 11 11.16 -4.81 10.13
N LEU A 12 10.01 -5.48 10.03
CA LEU A 12 8.89 -5.05 9.19
C LEU A 12 8.32 -3.71 9.63
N THR A 13 8.07 -3.53 10.93
CA THR A 13 7.53 -2.27 11.46
C THR A 13 8.47 -1.10 11.19
N ASN A 14 9.78 -1.28 11.42
CA ASN A 14 10.79 -0.26 11.14
C ASN A 14 10.83 0.08 9.64
N TRP A 15 10.81 -0.94 8.78
CA TRP A 15 10.84 -0.76 7.33
C TRP A 15 9.58 -0.03 6.82
N LEU A 16 8.41 -0.39 7.31
CA LEU A 16 7.13 0.25 6.96
C LEU A 16 7.01 1.68 7.50
N SER A 17 7.69 1.99 8.60
CA SER A 17 7.71 3.34 9.20
C SER A 17 8.71 4.28 8.53
N ARG A 18 9.50 3.80 7.55
CA ARG A 18 10.49 4.63 6.88
C ARG A 18 9.84 5.76 6.06
N LYS A 19 10.59 6.84 5.87
CA LYS A 19 10.16 7.93 5.00
C LYS A 19 10.12 7.47 3.54
N THR A 20 8.99 7.67 2.88
CA THR A 20 8.78 7.27 1.48
C THR A 20 8.54 8.49 0.60
N PRO A 21 8.72 8.38 -0.73
CA PRO A 21 8.24 9.35 -1.70
C PRO A 21 6.71 9.55 -1.60
N THR A 22 6.20 10.60 -2.26
CA THR A 22 4.77 10.93 -2.27
C THR A 22 3.89 9.87 -2.92
N GLY A 23 4.43 9.13 -3.89
CA GLY A 23 3.73 8.02 -4.54
C GLY A 23 4.70 7.00 -5.10
N GLY A 24 4.28 5.75 -5.16
CA GLY A 24 5.03 4.63 -5.69
C GLY A 24 4.14 3.52 -6.22
N VAL A 25 4.63 2.85 -7.25
CA VAL A 25 4.00 1.67 -7.86
C VAL A 25 5.06 0.61 -8.08
N ARG A 26 4.80 -0.59 -7.62
CA ARG A 26 5.68 -1.74 -7.83
C ARG A 26 4.90 -2.91 -8.41
N ARG A 27 5.37 -3.40 -9.55
CA ARG A 27 4.96 -4.67 -10.13
C ARG A 27 5.92 -5.76 -9.67
N VAL A 28 5.39 -6.82 -9.12
CA VAL A 28 6.16 -8.03 -8.74
C VAL A 28 5.77 -9.13 -9.72
N ALA A 29 6.53 -9.22 -10.81
CA ALA A 29 6.18 -10.08 -11.95
C ALA A 29 6.13 -11.57 -11.55
N ALA A 30 7.02 -12.02 -10.68
CA ALA A 30 7.05 -13.40 -10.19
C ALA A 30 5.78 -13.80 -9.44
N LEU A 31 5.11 -12.84 -8.80
CA LEU A 31 3.86 -13.07 -8.06
C LEU A 31 2.61 -12.71 -8.90
N ALA A 32 2.78 -12.29 -10.16
CA ALA A 32 1.70 -11.73 -10.98
C ALA A 32 0.88 -10.66 -10.22
N ALA A 33 1.57 -9.80 -9.45
CA ALA A 33 0.96 -8.88 -8.52
C ALA A 33 1.53 -7.47 -8.64
N SER A 34 0.82 -6.51 -8.06
CA SER A 34 1.30 -5.15 -7.90
C SER A 34 0.81 -4.54 -6.60
N VAL A 35 1.59 -3.60 -6.07
CA VAL A 35 1.24 -2.78 -4.92
C VAL A 35 1.57 -1.32 -5.24
N ALA A 36 0.67 -0.41 -4.87
CA ALA A 36 0.84 1.01 -5.13
C ALA A 36 0.22 1.84 -4.02
N SER A 37 0.85 2.97 -3.70
CA SER A 37 0.37 3.91 -2.70
C SER A 37 0.76 5.33 -3.08
N ASP A 38 -0.12 6.30 -2.81
CA ASP A 38 0.10 7.73 -3.04
C ASP A 38 -0.49 8.54 -1.90
N ILE A 39 0.20 9.61 -1.51
CA ILE A 39 -0.23 10.51 -0.43
C ILE A 39 -1.51 11.29 -0.76
N GLY A 40 -1.86 11.38 -2.06
CA GLY A 40 -2.94 12.24 -2.55
C GLY A 40 -2.49 13.69 -2.73
N ASN A 41 -3.47 14.59 -2.85
CA ASN A 41 -3.20 16.02 -3.10
C ASN A 41 -3.44 16.91 -1.87
N VAL A 42 -4.08 16.38 -0.81
CA VAL A 42 -4.53 17.15 0.37
C VAL A 42 -3.78 16.78 1.62
N ARG A 43 -3.50 15.49 1.81
CA ARG A 43 -2.81 14.99 3.00
C ARG A 43 -1.34 15.40 3.00
N THR A 44 -0.76 15.61 4.18
CA THR A 44 0.66 15.93 4.37
C THR A 44 1.50 14.71 4.72
N GLU A 45 0.85 13.60 5.07
CA GLU A 45 1.46 12.32 5.43
C GLU A 45 0.68 11.18 4.78
N ASN A 46 1.40 10.15 4.34
CA ASN A 46 0.78 8.91 3.92
C ASN A 46 0.69 7.97 5.12
N GLN A 47 -0.52 7.75 5.61
CA GLN A 47 -0.83 6.88 6.74
C GLN A 47 -1.20 5.46 6.30
N ASP A 48 -1.41 5.23 5.00
CA ASP A 48 -1.62 3.91 4.44
C ASP A 48 -0.35 3.07 4.43
N ARG A 49 -0.51 1.77 4.60
CA ARG A 49 0.55 0.77 4.37
C ARG A 49 0.01 -0.36 3.52
N ALA A 50 0.82 -0.79 2.56
CA ALA A 50 0.51 -1.96 1.75
C ALA A 50 1.75 -2.76 1.43
N ILE A 51 1.61 -4.08 1.45
CA ILE A 51 2.69 -5.00 1.11
C ILE A 51 2.19 -6.14 0.23
N LEU A 52 3.13 -6.68 -0.54
CA LEU A 52 3.12 -8.04 -1.04
C LEU A 52 4.21 -8.81 -0.30
N ALA A 53 3.96 -10.04 0.07
CA ALA A 53 4.95 -10.90 0.70
C ALA A 53 4.92 -12.30 0.10
N HIS A 54 6.09 -12.92 0.03
CA HIS A 54 6.29 -14.29 -0.39
C HIS A 54 7.06 -15.04 0.68
N GLY A 55 6.58 -16.19 1.06
CA GLY A 55 7.18 -17.04 2.08
C GLY A 55 6.86 -18.51 1.84
N TRP A 56 7.31 -19.36 2.75
CA TRP A 56 7.13 -20.81 2.69
C TRP A 56 6.51 -21.31 3.99
N ASP A 57 5.57 -22.24 3.87
CA ASP A 57 5.01 -22.92 5.02
C ASP A 57 6.00 -23.97 5.59
N ARG A 58 5.56 -24.67 6.64
CA ARG A 58 6.38 -25.71 7.29
C ARG A 58 6.77 -26.85 6.34
N GLU A 59 5.94 -27.14 5.35
CA GLU A 59 6.15 -28.21 4.39
C GLU A 59 6.99 -27.77 3.18
N GLY A 60 7.37 -26.48 3.15
CA GLY A 60 8.13 -25.88 2.05
C GLY A 60 7.29 -25.46 0.85
N HIS A 61 5.95 -25.37 1.04
CA HIS A 61 5.09 -24.84 -0.01
C HIS A 61 5.04 -23.32 0.05
N ASP A 62 5.02 -22.71 -1.10
CA ASP A 62 4.89 -21.26 -1.25
C ASP A 62 3.56 -20.75 -0.69
N PHE A 63 3.59 -19.59 -0.09
CA PHE A 63 2.41 -18.76 0.12
C PHE A 63 2.70 -17.31 -0.24
N ILE A 64 1.70 -16.64 -0.77
CA ILE A 64 1.73 -15.22 -1.12
C ILE A 64 0.71 -14.51 -0.26
N VAL A 65 1.11 -13.34 0.25
CA VAL A 65 0.23 -12.48 1.04
C VAL A 65 0.20 -11.10 0.42
N ALA A 66 -0.98 -10.52 0.26
CA ALA A 66 -1.15 -9.09 0.04
C ALA A 66 -1.89 -8.51 1.24
N VAL A 67 -1.43 -7.35 1.72
CA VAL A 67 -2.06 -6.63 2.83
C VAL A 67 -2.16 -5.16 2.46
N VAL A 68 -3.31 -4.56 2.76
CA VAL A 68 -3.56 -3.11 2.71
C VAL A 68 -4.15 -2.69 4.04
N ALA A 69 -3.65 -1.60 4.59
CA ALA A 69 -4.05 -1.05 5.88
C ALA A 69 -4.06 0.49 5.80
N ASP A 70 -5.18 1.09 6.19
CA ASP A 70 -5.37 2.53 6.29
C ASP A 70 -5.26 2.95 7.75
N GLY A 71 -4.30 3.81 8.04
CA GLY A 71 -4.11 4.35 9.39
C GLY A 71 -5.13 5.45 9.69
N ILE A 72 -6.04 5.22 10.65
CA ILE A 72 -7.19 6.09 10.90
C ILE A 72 -6.76 7.53 11.13
N GLY A 73 -7.08 8.40 10.16
CA GLY A 73 -6.90 9.84 10.26
C GLY A 73 -7.78 10.43 11.36
N GLY A 74 -7.22 11.31 12.19
CA GLY A 74 -7.93 11.88 13.32
C GLY A 74 -7.75 11.14 14.65
N MET A 75 -7.24 9.91 14.63
CA MET A 75 -6.69 9.22 15.80
C MET A 75 -5.17 9.48 15.93
N ARG A 76 -4.57 9.01 17.03
CA ARG A 76 -3.12 9.21 17.25
C ARG A 76 -2.29 8.35 16.29
N ASN A 77 -1.38 8.99 15.54
CA ASN A 77 -0.32 8.33 14.79
C ASN A 77 -0.80 7.23 13.82
N GLY A 78 -1.82 7.49 12.98
CA GLY A 78 -2.39 6.50 12.06
C GLY A 78 -1.34 5.73 11.26
N GLY A 79 -0.34 6.41 10.69
CA GLY A 79 0.74 5.74 9.95
C GLY A 79 1.61 4.81 10.79
N ALA A 80 1.81 5.09 12.09
CA ALA A 80 2.50 4.19 13.02
C ALA A 80 1.60 2.98 13.36
N CYS A 81 0.29 3.22 13.57
CA CYS A 81 -0.69 2.15 13.78
C CYS A 81 -0.71 1.17 12.61
N ALA A 82 -0.82 1.67 11.37
CA ALA A 82 -0.79 0.85 10.17
C ALA A 82 0.54 0.09 10.01
N SER A 83 1.68 0.72 10.34
CA SER A 83 2.99 0.06 10.28
C SER A 83 3.14 -1.07 11.30
N ILE A 84 2.67 -0.87 12.54
CA ILE A 84 2.64 -1.91 13.57
C ILE A 84 1.64 -3.01 13.19
N ALA A 85 0.46 -2.61 12.70
CA ALA A 85 -0.57 -3.54 12.28
C ALA A 85 -0.06 -4.51 11.21
N VAL A 86 0.47 -3.99 10.11
CA VAL A 86 0.98 -4.83 9.00
C VAL A 86 2.20 -5.65 9.44
N GLY A 87 3.13 -5.04 10.20
CA GLY A 87 4.34 -5.73 10.67
C GLY A 87 4.04 -6.90 11.60
N SER A 88 3.16 -6.70 12.59
CA SER A 88 2.76 -7.75 13.53
C SER A 88 1.87 -8.82 12.87
N PHE A 89 1.00 -8.40 11.92
CA PHE A 89 0.17 -9.31 11.14
C PHE A 89 1.03 -10.28 10.32
N LEU A 90 1.96 -9.77 9.51
CA LEU A 90 2.78 -10.62 8.65
C LEU A 90 3.71 -11.54 9.47
N ALA A 91 4.28 -11.03 10.58
CA ALA A 91 5.09 -11.84 11.46
C ALA A 91 4.29 -12.99 12.08
N ALA A 92 3.09 -12.72 12.59
CA ALA A 92 2.22 -13.74 13.18
C ALA A 92 1.74 -14.75 12.13
N LEU A 93 1.36 -14.27 10.93
CA LEU A 93 0.96 -15.15 9.82
C LEU A 93 2.10 -16.09 9.43
N HIS A 94 3.31 -15.57 9.27
CA HIS A 94 4.51 -16.38 8.97
C HIS A 94 4.77 -17.43 10.07
N GLU A 95 4.67 -17.06 11.36
CA GLU A 95 4.82 -18.02 12.47
C GLU A 95 3.76 -19.14 12.40
N LYS A 96 2.51 -18.78 12.05
CA LYS A 96 1.42 -19.77 11.87
C LYS A 96 1.63 -20.67 10.66
N ALA A 97 2.06 -20.14 9.54
CA ALA A 97 2.40 -20.92 8.35
C ALA A 97 3.52 -21.93 8.62
N ARG A 98 4.48 -21.59 9.50
CA ARG A 98 5.58 -22.44 9.94
C ARG A 98 5.19 -23.39 11.10
N SER A 99 3.99 -23.27 11.66
CA SER A 99 3.47 -24.14 12.72
C SER A 99 2.82 -25.41 12.16
N ALA A 100 2.28 -26.26 13.04
CA ALA A 100 1.55 -27.46 12.63
C ALA A 100 0.16 -27.18 12.02
N SER A 101 -0.32 -25.95 12.09
CA SER A 101 -1.62 -25.57 11.48
C SER A 101 -1.45 -25.37 9.99
N THR A 102 -2.23 -26.10 9.18
CA THR A 102 -2.18 -26.03 7.72
C THR A 102 -3.35 -25.23 7.13
N ASN A 103 -4.23 -24.65 7.96
CA ASN A 103 -5.41 -23.91 7.50
C ASN A 103 -5.13 -22.41 7.41
N PRO A 104 -5.05 -21.81 6.21
CA PRO A 104 -4.81 -20.37 6.01
C PRO A 104 -5.90 -19.47 6.59
N GLU A 105 -7.14 -19.94 6.72
CA GLU A 105 -8.18 -19.19 7.43
C GLU A 105 -7.76 -18.86 8.87
N ASN A 106 -7.23 -19.88 9.57
CA ASN A 106 -6.74 -19.70 10.94
C ASN A 106 -5.50 -18.79 10.97
N TRP A 107 -4.63 -18.85 9.95
CA TRP A 107 -3.47 -17.94 9.87
C TRP A 107 -3.92 -16.49 9.84
N LEU A 108 -4.90 -16.16 8.97
CA LEU A 108 -5.46 -14.82 8.84
C LEU A 108 -6.10 -14.34 10.12
N ARG A 109 -7.00 -15.15 10.69
CA ARG A 109 -7.76 -14.81 11.91
C ARG A 109 -6.83 -14.56 13.11
N GLU A 110 -5.89 -15.45 13.34
CA GLU A 110 -4.95 -15.31 14.46
C GLU A 110 -3.95 -14.17 14.23
N ALA A 111 -3.47 -13.97 13.00
CA ALA A 111 -2.59 -12.86 12.67
C ALA A 111 -3.28 -11.50 12.88
N ALA A 112 -4.55 -11.37 12.50
CA ALA A 112 -5.35 -10.17 12.75
C ALA A 112 -5.53 -9.90 14.25
N ASN A 113 -5.80 -10.93 15.05
CA ASN A 113 -5.90 -10.80 16.50
C ASN A 113 -4.55 -10.41 17.16
N VAL A 114 -3.43 -10.94 16.66
CA VAL A 114 -2.09 -10.52 17.13
C VAL A 114 -1.83 -9.07 16.76
N SER A 115 -2.18 -8.68 15.53
CA SER A 115 -2.07 -7.31 15.05
C SER A 115 -2.87 -6.34 15.91
N ASN A 116 -4.14 -6.66 16.18
CA ASN A 116 -5.02 -5.87 17.03
C ASN A 116 -4.42 -5.67 18.44
N ARG A 117 -3.98 -6.74 19.10
CA ARG A 117 -3.33 -6.63 20.42
C ARG A 117 -2.04 -5.82 20.37
N SER A 118 -1.25 -5.95 19.29
CA SER A 118 0.00 -5.20 19.13
C SER A 118 -0.27 -3.70 19.01
N VAL A 119 -1.24 -3.26 18.21
CA VAL A 119 -1.62 -1.85 18.10
C VAL A 119 -2.24 -1.36 19.41
N TYR A 120 -3.18 -2.12 19.99
CA TYR A 120 -3.82 -1.75 21.25
C TYR A 120 -2.83 -1.57 22.39
N SER A 121 -1.80 -2.43 22.48
CA SER A 121 -0.78 -2.31 23.54
C SER A 121 0.02 -1.02 23.48
N HIS A 122 0.12 -0.38 22.30
CA HIS A 122 0.84 0.88 22.11
C HIS A 122 -0.05 2.11 22.25
N PHE A 123 -1.32 2.01 21.85
CA PHE A 123 -2.21 3.18 21.73
C PHE A 123 -3.46 3.10 22.60
N HIS A 124 -3.75 1.96 23.24
CA HIS A 124 -4.86 1.77 24.17
C HIS A 124 -6.25 2.20 23.63
N GLY A 125 -6.46 2.00 22.32
CA GLY A 125 -7.68 2.42 21.64
C GLY A 125 -7.67 3.86 21.08
N ASP A 126 -6.65 4.67 21.43
CA ASP A 126 -6.52 6.05 20.91
C ASP A 126 -5.91 6.11 19.49
N GLY A 127 -5.56 4.97 18.93
CA GLY A 127 -4.99 4.80 17.58
C GLY A 127 -5.43 3.49 16.97
N GLY A 128 -5.55 3.46 15.65
CA GLY A 128 -6.00 2.27 14.94
C GLY A 128 -5.71 2.31 13.44
N SER A 129 -6.05 1.21 12.80
CA SER A 129 -5.95 1.05 11.35
C SER A 129 -7.04 0.11 10.84
N THR A 130 -7.51 0.32 9.63
CA THR A 130 -8.22 -0.75 8.89
C THR A 130 -7.22 -1.83 8.50
N MET A 131 -7.72 -2.98 8.06
CA MET A 131 -6.88 -3.99 7.41
C MET A 131 -7.69 -4.89 6.51
N VAL A 132 -7.22 -5.06 5.28
CA VAL A 132 -7.65 -6.14 4.39
C VAL A 132 -6.42 -6.93 3.95
N ALA A 133 -6.56 -8.24 3.89
CA ALA A 133 -5.49 -9.13 3.47
C ALA A 133 -6.01 -10.29 2.66
N VAL A 134 -5.15 -10.83 1.80
CA VAL A 134 -5.37 -12.11 1.12
C VAL A 134 -4.15 -12.99 1.31
N VAL A 135 -4.39 -14.28 1.53
CA VAL A 135 -3.36 -15.32 1.46
C VAL A 135 -3.71 -16.26 0.32
N LEU A 136 -2.75 -16.52 -0.54
CA LEU A 136 -2.83 -17.47 -1.64
C LEU A 136 -1.76 -18.54 -1.46
N ARG A 137 -2.15 -19.80 -1.49
CA ARG A 137 -1.24 -20.92 -1.69
C ARG A 137 -1.38 -21.42 -3.14
N PRO A 138 -0.37 -21.24 -3.99
CA PRO A 138 -0.46 -21.64 -5.40
C PRO A 138 -0.90 -23.09 -5.55
N ASN A 139 -1.83 -23.35 -6.48
CA ASN A 139 -2.42 -24.65 -6.76
C ASN A 139 -3.15 -25.32 -5.58
N ARG A 140 -3.57 -24.55 -4.56
CA ARG A 140 -4.28 -25.06 -3.39
C ARG A 140 -5.52 -24.23 -3.08
N ASP A 141 -5.37 -23.23 -2.22
CA ASP A 141 -6.49 -22.44 -1.70
C ASP A 141 -6.10 -20.98 -1.50
N ALA A 142 -7.11 -20.14 -1.46
CA ALA A 142 -6.96 -18.73 -1.17
C ALA A 142 -8.06 -18.27 -0.19
N PHE A 143 -7.70 -17.34 0.68
CA PHE A 143 -8.61 -16.74 1.66
C PHE A 143 -8.33 -15.24 1.74
N TRP A 144 -9.38 -14.47 1.97
CA TRP A 144 -9.24 -13.07 2.33
C TRP A 144 -9.78 -12.80 3.75
N MET A 145 -9.33 -11.70 4.33
CA MET A 145 -9.87 -11.14 5.56
C MET A 145 -10.10 -9.64 5.45
N SER A 146 -11.04 -9.12 6.25
CA SER A 146 -11.29 -7.69 6.39
C SER A 146 -11.60 -7.28 7.82
N VAL A 147 -11.15 -6.06 8.18
CA VAL A 147 -11.50 -5.29 9.37
C VAL A 147 -11.50 -3.82 8.97
N GLY A 148 -12.61 -3.12 9.17
CA GLY A 148 -12.78 -1.72 8.81
C GLY A 148 -13.47 -1.54 7.45
N ASP A 149 -13.20 -0.43 6.77
CA ASP A 149 -13.82 -0.02 5.50
C ASP A 149 -12.87 -0.05 4.30
N SER A 150 -11.64 -0.50 4.47
CA SER A 150 -10.83 -0.96 3.34
C SER A 150 -11.48 -2.19 2.70
N ARG A 151 -11.39 -2.30 1.37
CA ARG A 151 -12.22 -3.28 0.64
C ARG A 151 -11.42 -4.36 -0.06
N VAL A 152 -12.03 -5.55 -0.09
CA VAL A 152 -11.65 -6.68 -0.94
C VAL A 152 -12.61 -6.75 -2.11
N TYR A 153 -12.06 -6.78 -3.32
CA TYR A 153 -12.80 -7.04 -4.54
C TYR A 153 -12.33 -8.33 -5.18
N GLU A 154 -13.28 -9.11 -5.65
CA GLU A 154 -13.07 -10.29 -6.48
C GLU A 154 -13.40 -9.95 -7.93
N VAL A 155 -12.53 -10.37 -8.84
CA VAL A 155 -12.78 -10.23 -10.28
C VAL A 155 -13.00 -11.59 -10.89
N SER A 156 -14.20 -11.77 -11.46
CA SER A 156 -14.59 -12.97 -12.21
C SER A 156 -15.27 -12.55 -13.52
N ASN A 157 -14.91 -13.20 -14.64
CA ASN A 157 -15.46 -12.89 -15.96
C ASN A 157 -15.41 -11.40 -16.35
N LYS A 158 -14.36 -10.70 -15.91
CA LYS A 158 -14.18 -9.24 -16.09
C LYS A 158 -15.18 -8.36 -15.32
N GLU A 159 -15.93 -8.91 -14.40
CA GLU A 159 -16.80 -8.17 -13.49
C GLU A 159 -16.12 -7.99 -12.13
N LEU A 160 -16.25 -6.80 -11.57
CA LEU A 160 -15.67 -6.44 -10.27
C LEU A 160 -16.75 -6.50 -9.19
N HIS A 161 -16.61 -7.44 -8.25
CA HIS A 161 -17.51 -7.62 -7.13
C HIS A 161 -16.83 -7.24 -5.82
N GLN A 162 -17.47 -6.38 -5.00
CA GLN A 162 -17.02 -6.15 -3.63
C GLN A 162 -17.35 -7.38 -2.80
N ALA A 163 -16.32 -8.08 -2.31
CA ALA A 163 -16.46 -9.29 -1.51
C ALA A 163 -16.61 -8.99 -0.01
N SER A 164 -15.88 -7.98 0.49
CA SER A 164 -15.97 -7.53 1.89
C SER A 164 -17.17 -6.62 2.11
N ILE A 165 -17.66 -6.61 3.36
CA ILE A 165 -18.65 -5.64 3.84
C ILE A 165 -17.91 -4.64 4.73
N ASP A 166 -18.11 -3.33 4.48
CA ASP A 166 -17.46 -2.30 5.28
C ASP A 166 -17.97 -2.36 6.73
N ASP A 167 -17.07 -2.34 7.69
CA ASP A 167 -17.39 -2.22 9.12
C ASP A 167 -17.72 -0.79 9.49
N THR A 168 -18.77 -0.26 8.86
CA THR A 168 -19.32 1.08 9.07
C THR A 168 -20.82 0.98 9.33
N ILE A 169 -21.41 2.04 9.89
CA ILE A 169 -22.87 2.08 10.09
C ILE A 169 -23.60 1.87 8.76
N ALA A 170 -23.13 2.48 7.68
CA ALA A 170 -23.74 2.34 6.35
C ALA A 170 -23.55 0.92 5.78
N GLY A 171 -22.39 0.31 5.99
CA GLY A 171 -22.12 -1.07 5.56
C GLY A 171 -23.07 -2.07 6.21
N GLN A 172 -23.33 -1.93 7.52
CA GLN A 172 -24.24 -2.78 8.27
C GLN A 172 -25.72 -2.57 7.90
N LEU A 173 -26.10 -1.35 7.52
CA LEU A 173 -27.49 -1.05 7.11
C LEU A 173 -27.80 -1.39 5.63
N GLY A 174 -26.79 -1.82 4.86
CA GLY A 174 -26.90 -2.11 3.44
C GLY A 174 -26.90 -0.84 2.56
N LYS A 175 -26.70 -1.03 1.26
CA LYS A 175 -26.43 0.02 0.25
C LYS A 175 -27.52 1.09 0.04
N ASN A 176 -28.65 1.04 0.75
CA ASN A 176 -29.81 1.92 0.54
C ASN A 176 -29.85 3.15 1.47
N THR A 177 -28.85 3.36 2.29
CA THR A 177 -28.82 4.52 3.18
C THR A 177 -28.00 5.65 2.55
N ASN A 178 -28.70 6.69 2.12
CA ASN A 178 -28.11 7.96 1.60
C ASN A 178 -27.54 8.85 2.73
N VAL A 179 -26.80 8.31 3.69
CA VAL A 179 -26.33 9.10 4.84
C VAL A 179 -24.81 9.18 4.80
N ALA A 180 -24.32 10.09 3.96
CA ALA A 180 -22.87 10.30 3.74
C ALA A 180 -22.08 10.60 5.03
N ALA A 181 -22.68 11.20 6.05
CA ALA A 181 -22.03 11.53 7.33
C ALA A 181 -21.83 10.31 8.25
N GLU A 182 -22.59 9.23 8.05
CA GLU A 182 -22.50 8.01 8.85
C GLU A 182 -21.63 6.94 8.16
N GLN A 183 -21.34 7.09 6.87
CA GLN A 183 -20.51 6.16 6.12
C GLN A 183 -19.08 6.10 6.66
N SER A 184 -18.57 7.19 7.20
CA SER A 184 -17.20 7.29 7.71
C SER A 184 -17.02 6.83 9.17
N LYS A 185 -18.09 6.39 9.85
CA LYS A 185 -17.98 5.91 11.23
C LYS A 185 -17.64 4.44 11.25
N LEU A 186 -16.37 4.14 11.48
CA LEU A 186 -15.90 2.78 11.69
C LEU A 186 -16.51 2.17 12.95
N LEU A 187 -17.01 0.96 12.83
CA LEU A 187 -17.50 0.13 13.93
C LEU A 187 -16.41 -0.77 14.48
N GLN A 188 -15.45 -1.15 13.63
CA GLN A 188 -14.32 -1.98 13.98
C GLN A 188 -13.04 -1.49 13.30
N PHE A 189 -11.91 -1.69 13.99
CA PHE A 189 -10.57 -1.37 13.48
C PHE A 189 -9.50 -2.16 14.25
N ILE A 190 -8.36 -2.39 13.65
CA ILE A 190 -7.19 -2.97 14.29
C ILE A 190 -6.66 -1.98 15.34
N GLY A 191 -6.61 -2.40 16.59
CA GLY A 191 -6.23 -1.57 17.74
C GLY A 191 -7.39 -1.21 18.68
N MET A 192 -8.62 -1.71 18.42
CA MET A 192 -9.76 -1.44 19.27
C MET A 192 -9.79 -2.23 20.60
N GLY A 193 -9.03 -3.34 20.69
CA GLY A 193 -9.01 -4.20 21.88
C GLY A 193 -9.77 -5.53 21.70
N ASP A 194 -10.39 -6.00 22.77
CA ASP A 194 -10.89 -7.39 22.84
C ASP A 194 -12.14 -7.69 21.99
N ASP A 195 -12.90 -6.68 21.56
CA ASP A 195 -14.17 -6.85 20.85
C ASP A 195 -14.01 -6.98 19.31
N LEU A 196 -12.82 -7.30 18.81
CA LEU A 196 -12.58 -7.41 17.37
C LEU A 196 -13.20 -8.67 16.78
N GLU A 197 -14.06 -8.49 15.78
CA GLU A 197 -14.59 -9.57 14.94
C GLU A 197 -13.93 -9.54 13.55
N VAL A 198 -13.11 -10.55 13.24
CA VAL A 198 -12.39 -10.63 11.98
C VAL A 198 -13.25 -11.37 10.95
N HIS A 199 -13.58 -10.71 9.85
CA HIS A 199 -14.26 -11.36 8.72
C HIS A 199 -13.24 -12.10 7.87
N VAL A 200 -13.43 -13.40 7.69
CA VAL A 200 -12.56 -14.26 6.86
C VAL A 200 -13.43 -15.09 5.94
N SER A 201 -13.08 -15.19 4.67
CA SER A 201 -13.78 -16.00 3.67
C SER A 201 -12.82 -16.68 2.71
N GLN A 202 -13.24 -17.86 2.25
CA GLN A 202 -12.53 -18.59 1.21
C GLN A 202 -12.84 -18.00 -0.18
N ILE A 203 -11.83 -17.90 -1.02
CA ILE A 203 -11.94 -17.47 -2.41
C ILE A 203 -12.15 -18.71 -3.29
N ASN A 204 -13.17 -18.66 -4.14
CA ASN A 204 -13.35 -19.71 -5.15
C ASN A 204 -12.41 -19.44 -6.35
N THR A 205 -11.22 -20.01 -6.30
CA THR A 205 -10.16 -19.82 -7.31
C THR A 205 -10.49 -20.41 -8.68
N GLU A 206 -11.57 -21.19 -8.82
CA GLU A 206 -12.04 -21.65 -10.14
C GLU A 206 -12.73 -20.53 -10.92
N TYR A 207 -13.35 -19.59 -10.24
CA TYR A 207 -14.11 -18.50 -10.86
C TYR A 207 -13.42 -17.14 -10.71
N VAL A 208 -12.74 -16.89 -9.58
CA VAL A 208 -12.06 -15.64 -9.31
C VAL A 208 -10.66 -15.67 -9.92
N GLN A 209 -10.38 -14.74 -10.84
CA GLN A 209 -9.08 -14.63 -11.50
C GLN A 209 -8.15 -13.63 -10.83
N THR A 210 -8.70 -12.62 -10.18
CA THR A 210 -7.90 -11.53 -9.58
C THR A 210 -8.56 -11.02 -8.31
N ILE A 211 -7.74 -10.69 -7.32
CA ILE A 211 -8.15 -9.98 -6.11
C ILE A 211 -7.57 -8.56 -6.14
N ILE A 212 -8.39 -7.59 -5.73
CA ILE A 212 -7.98 -6.21 -5.59
C ILE A 212 -8.32 -5.75 -4.17
N LEU A 213 -7.32 -5.23 -3.46
CA LEU A 213 -7.45 -4.63 -2.14
C LEU A 213 -7.28 -3.11 -2.26
N THR A 214 -8.17 -2.32 -1.65
CA THR A 214 -8.12 -0.85 -1.73
C THR A 214 -8.40 -0.19 -0.40
N THR A 215 -7.76 0.97 -0.16
CA THR A 215 -8.22 1.93 0.85
C THR A 215 -9.33 2.83 0.30
N ASP A 216 -9.99 3.56 1.16
CA ASP A 216 -11.12 4.45 0.86
C ASP A 216 -10.76 5.58 -0.12
N GLY A 217 -9.51 6.05 -0.08
CA GLY A 217 -8.99 7.03 -1.06
C GLY A 217 -9.03 6.56 -2.52
N ILE A 218 -9.26 5.25 -2.77
CA ILE A 218 -9.53 4.72 -4.12
C ILE A 218 -11.04 4.62 -4.38
N HIS A 219 -11.75 3.86 -3.55
CA HIS A 219 -13.11 3.45 -3.88
C HIS A 219 -14.17 4.49 -3.52
N TYR A 220 -13.93 5.38 -2.54
CA TYR A 220 -14.88 6.46 -2.23
C TYR A 220 -14.76 7.65 -3.17
N VAL A 221 -13.59 7.88 -3.78
CA VAL A 221 -13.43 8.96 -4.76
C VAL A 221 -13.87 8.56 -6.15
N ALA A 222 -13.96 7.27 -6.46
CA ALA A 222 -14.46 6.79 -7.73
C ALA A 222 -15.95 7.16 -7.90
N PRO A 223 -16.33 7.90 -8.94
CA PRO A 223 -17.73 8.33 -9.16
C PRO A 223 -18.71 7.16 -9.22
N THR A 224 -18.28 6.01 -9.70
CA THR A 224 -19.06 4.77 -9.74
C THR A 224 -18.14 3.55 -9.63
N PRO A 225 -18.59 2.43 -9.02
CA PRO A 225 -17.84 1.17 -9.02
C PRO A 225 -17.49 0.66 -10.44
N LYS A 226 -18.37 0.92 -11.42
CA LYS A 226 -18.13 0.56 -12.83
C LYS A 226 -16.91 1.25 -13.45
N LEU A 227 -16.48 2.38 -12.90
CA LEU A 227 -15.26 3.04 -13.39
C LEU A 227 -14.01 2.28 -12.96
N LEU A 228 -13.97 1.74 -11.74
CA LEU A 228 -12.88 0.87 -11.29
C LEU A 228 -12.83 -0.41 -12.15
N GLU A 229 -13.97 -1.00 -12.43
CA GLU A 229 -14.10 -2.15 -13.33
C GLU A 229 -13.59 -1.84 -14.74
N ALA A 230 -13.99 -0.71 -15.32
CA ALA A 230 -13.54 -0.29 -16.65
C ALA A 230 -12.03 -0.05 -16.69
N ILE A 231 -11.42 0.50 -15.63
CA ILE A 231 -9.97 0.68 -15.54
C ILE A 231 -9.28 -0.68 -15.49
N PHE A 232 -9.78 -1.62 -14.68
CA PHE A 232 -9.25 -2.97 -14.55
C PHE A 232 -9.27 -3.72 -15.89
N ILE A 233 -10.42 -3.77 -16.55
CA ILE A 233 -10.61 -4.49 -17.83
C ILE A 233 -9.66 -3.98 -18.92
N ASN A 234 -9.38 -2.69 -18.94
CA ASN A 234 -8.54 -2.04 -19.95
C ASN A 234 -7.07 -1.89 -19.52
N ALA A 235 -6.67 -2.44 -18.38
CA ALA A 235 -5.27 -2.45 -17.95
C ALA A 235 -4.52 -3.61 -18.63
N ALA A 236 -3.30 -3.33 -19.08
CA ALA A 236 -2.45 -4.33 -19.71
C ALA A 236 -1.89 -5.36 -18.72
N ASP A 237 -1.68 -4.93 -17.47
CA ASP A 237 -1.15 -5.76 -16.38
C ASP A 237 -1.50 -5.14 -15.01
N PRO A 238 -1.28 -5.86 -13.88
CA PRO A 238 -1.59 -5.36 -12.55
C PRO A 238 -0.90 -4.03 -12.20
N GLY A 239 0.33 -3.80 -12.65
CA GLY A 239 1.07 -2.56 -12.38
C GLY A 239 0.45 -1.34 -13.08
N VAL A 240 0.02 -1.51 -14.34
CA VAL A 240 -0.70 -0.48 -15.10
C VAL A 240 -2.05 -0.20 -14.44
N CYS A 241 -2.76 -1.24 -13.99
CA CYS A 241 -4.04 -1.09 -13.30
C CYS A 241 -3.88 -0.30 -12.00
N ALA A 242 -2.92 -0.68 -11.15
CA ALA A 242 -2.63 -0.01 -9.90
C ALA A 242 -2.29 1.48 -10.12
N LYS A 243 -1.44 1.78 -11.12
CA LYS A 243 -1.10 3.16 -11.48
C LYS A 243 -2.34 3.97 -11.88
N ARG A 244 -3.21 3.40 -12.70
CA ARG A 244 -4.44 4.08 -13.14
C ARG A 244 -5.42 4.33 -12.00
N PHE A 245 -5.50 3.45 -11.00
CA PHE A 245 -6.31 3.69 -9.81
C PHE A 245 -5.78 4.87 -9.00
N LEU A 246 -4.46 4.98 -8.80
CA LEU A 246 -3.87 6.16 -8.15
C LEU A 246 -4.09 7.44 -8.96
N ASP A 247 -3.94 7.37 -10.28
CA ASP A 247 -4.17 8.53 -11.15
C ASP A 247 -5.64 8.99 -11.11
N LEU A 248 -6.60 8.05 -11.08
CA LEU A 248 -8.02 8.36 -10.88
C LEU A 248 -8.24 9.06 -9.55
N ALA A 249 -7.72 8.50 -8.45
CA ALA A 249 -7.85 9.10 -7.13
C ALA A 249 -7.35 10.54 -7.09
N LYS A 250 -6.17 10.80 -7.64
CA LYS A 250 -5.59 12.15 -7.75
C LYS A 250 -6.41 13.06 -8.64
N TRP A 251 -6.93 12.56 -9.75
CA TRP A 251 -7.74 13.32 -10.67
C TRP A 251 -9.10 13.70 -10.10
N CYS A 252 -9.67 12.85 -9.26
CA CYS A 252 -10.88 13.14 -8.48
C CYS A 252 -10.62 14.08 -7.28
N GLY A 253 -9.44 14.69 -7.21
CA GLY A 253 -9.07 15.67 -6.19
C GLY A 253 -8.03 15.17 -5.20
N GLY A 254 -7.82 13.86 -5.07
CA GLY A 254 -6.87 13.25 -4.14
C GLY A 254 -7.07 13.70 -2.69
N PRO A 255 -8.29 13.60 -2.13
CA PRO A 255 -8.60 14.14 -0.81
C PRO A 255 -7.92 13.35 0.31
N ASP A 256 -7.58 12.09 0.05
CA ASP A 256 -6.97 11.18 1.00
C ASP A 256 -5.75 10.44 0.43
N ASN A 257 -5.07 9.68 1.28
CA ASN A 257 -4.11 8.67 0.89
C ASN A 257 -4.83 7.62 0.04
N ALA A 258 -4.18 7.12 -1.00
CA ALA A 258 -4.78 6.19 -1.94
C ALA A 258 -3.86 5.00 -2.13
N THR A 259 -4.34 3.81 -1.78
CA THR A 259 -3.51 2.60 -1.76
C THR A 259 -4.25 1.42 -2.35
N VAL A 260 -3.54 0.60 -3.14
CA VAL A 260 -4.07 -0.59 -3.80
C VAL A 260 -3.05 -1.70 -3.87
N ALA A 261 -3.50 -2.94 -3.68
CA ALA A 261 -2.77 -4.14 -4.03
C ALA A 261 -3.62 -5.00 -4.98
N ILE A 262 -3.00 -5.58 -5.99
CA ILE A 262 -3.65 -6.41 -7.01
C ILE A 262 -2.88 -7.71 -7.11
N LEU A 263 -3.57 -8.84 -7.03
CA LEU A 263 -3.00 -10.19 -7.12
C LEU A 263 -3.79 -11.01 -8.14
N SER A 264 -3.13 -11.45 -9.20
CA SER A 264 -3.69 -12.37 -10.19
C SER A 264 -3.54 -13.81 -9.68
N LEU A 265 -4.65 -14.53 -9.52
CA LEU A 265 -4.63 -15.88 -8.91
C LEU A 265 -4.17 -16.96 -9.89
N ASN A 266 -4.43 -16.76 -11.19
CA ASN A 266 -4.20 -17.76 -12.22
C ASN A 266 -2.81 -17.65 -12.89
N GLU A 267 -2.12 -16.53 -12.66
CA GLU A 267 -0.84 -16.23 -13.32
C GLU A 267 0.37 -16.39 -12.39
N VAL A 268 0.14 -16.88 -11.17
CA VAL A 268 1.23 -17.16 -10.24
C VAL A 268 2.06 -18.27 -10.83
N LEU A 269 3.25 -17.92 -11.27
CA LEU A 269 4.21 -18.86 -11.82
C LEU A 269 4.61 -19.86 -10.73
N ASP A 270 4.88 -21.12 -11.14
CA ASP A 270 5.51 -22.11 -10.26
C ASP A 270 6.82 -21.52 -9.70
N LEU A 271 6.69 -20.92 -8.54
CA LEU A 271 7.82 -20.41 -7.78
C LEU A 271 8.58 -21.65 -7.32
N ASN A 272 9.72 -21.85 -7.91
CA ASN A 272 10.52 -23.07 -7.90
C ASN A 272 10.68 -23.68 -6.47
N PRO A 273 10.06 -24.82 -6.15
CA PRO A 273 9.99 -25.34 -4.78
C PRO A 273 11.27 -26.09 -4.43
N LYS A 274 12.39 -25.41 -4.27
CA LYS A 274 13.67 -26.09 -4.02
C LYS A 274 14.43 -25.52 -2.85
N MET A 275 13.88 -25.47 -1.71
CA MET A 275 14.60 -25.44 -0.41
C MET A 275 13.69 -24.80 0.64
N PRO A 276 13.66 -25.24 1.89
CA PRO A 276 13.07 -24.45 2.96
C PRO A 276 13.98 -23.24 3.17
N TYR A 277 13.60 -22.12 2.60
CA TYR A 277 14.33 -20.88 2.80
C TYR A 277 13.94 -20.26 4.14
N ASP A 278 14.93 -19.92 4.95
CA ASP A 278 14.75 -19.23 6.23
C ASP A 278 14.67 -17.72 6.01
N PHE A 279 13.89 -17.28 5.01
CA PHE A 279 13.66 -15.86 4.76
C PHE A 279 12.24 -15.60 4.26
N ILE A 280 11.82 -14.37 4.36
CA ILE A 280 10.60 -13.84 3.74
C ILE A 280 10.95 -12.65 2.85
N GLU A 281 10.34 -12.59 1.69
CA GLU A 281 10.47 -11.47 0.76
C GLU A 281 9.26 -10.56 0.88
N VAL A 282 9.47 -9.26 0.95
CA VAL A 282 8.40 -8.27 1.11
C VAL A 282 8.63 -7.09 0.19
N TRP A 283 7.58 -6.68 -0.49
CA TRP A 283 7.56 -5.52 -1.39
C TRP A 283 6.47 -4.55 -0.94
N ASP A 284 6.74 -3.25 -1.04
CA ASP A 284 5.73 -2.20 -1.05
C ASP A 284 5.84 -1.35 -2.32
N GLY A 285 5.05 -0.31 -2.45
CA GLY A 285 5.08 0.59 -3.61
C GLY A 285 6.42 1.30 -3.83
N PHE A 286 7.32 1.31 -2.83
CA PHE A 286 8.54 2.13 -2.79
C PHE A 286 9.83 1.32 -2.69
N GLY A 287 9.77 0.04 -2.35
CA GLY A 287 10.97 -0.77 -2.15
C GLY A 287 10.69 -2.26 -1.97
N GLU A 288 11.74 -2.98 -1.66
CA GLU A 288 11.71 -4.41 -1.31
C GLU A 288 12.70 -4.68 -0.19
N ILE A 289 12.41 -5.71 0.59
CA ILE A 289 13.27 -6.21 1.66
C ILE A 289 13.18 -7.73 1.71
N GLN A 290 14.31 -8.38 1.92
CA GLN A 290 14.41 -9.80 2.23
C GLN A 290 14.89 -9.94 3.67
N ILE A 291 14.13 -10.62 4.51
CA ILE A 291 14.45 -10.79 5.93
C ILE A 291 14.79 -12.24 6.17
N HIS A 292 16.04 -12.49 6.54
CA HIS A 292 16.54 -13.82 6.90
C HIS A 292 16.22 -14.12 8.37
N LEU A 293 15.65 -15.30 8.61
CA LEU A 293 15.25 -15.78 9.92
C LEU A 293 16.22 -16.91 10.30
N ASN A 294 17.12 -16.64 11.24
CA ASN A 294 18.02 -17.66 11.75
C ASN A 294 17.26 -18.60 12.67
N ASP A 295 17.09 -19.86 12.27
CA ASP A 295 16.68 -20.90 13.23
C ASP A 295 17.78 -21.11 14.25
N ALA A 296 17.58 -20.57 15.45
CA ALA A 296 18.48 -20.77 16.59
C ALA A 296 18.54 -22.25 17.06
N SER A 297 17.81 -23.15 16.40
CA SER A 297 17.73 -24.57 16.79
C SER A 297 18.79 -25.49 16.12
N MET A 298 19.65 -24.95 15.24
CA MET A 298 20.70 -25.75 14.56
C MET A 298 22.12 -25.48 15.06
N SER A 299 22.31 -24.80 16.18
CA SER A 299 23.66 -24.47 16.71
C SER A 299 24.11 -25.29 17.93
N GLU A 300 23.67 -26.54 18.05
CA GLU A 300 24.33 -27.51 18.99
C GLU A 300 24.63 -28.83 18.29
N SER A 301 25.50 -28.81 17.30
CA SER A 301 26.34 -29.98 16.99
C SER A 301 27.75 -29.49 16.71
N ASN A 302 28.59 -29.76 17.72
CA ASN A 302 30.04 -29.58 17.71
C ASN A 302 30.69 -29.94 16.39
N SER A 303 31.29 -28.97 15.72
CA SER A 303 32.51 -29.20 14.96
C SER A 303 33.32 -27.92 14.87
N THR A 304 34.43 -27.91 15.55
CA THR A 304 35.53 -26.96 15.45
C THR A 304 35.87 -26.70 13.97
N PRO A 305 35.83 -25.46 13.45
CA PRO A 305 36.28 -25.22 12.09
C PRO A 305 37.79 -25.29 12.05
N LYS A 306 38.32 -26.28 11.33
CA LYS A 306 39.68 -26.20 10.80
C LYS A 306 39.75 -25.03 9.85
N GLN A 307 40.55 -24.03 10.21
CA GLN A 307 40.93 -22.95 9.31
C GLN A 307 41.70 -23.53 8.10
N GLU A 308 41.05 -23.71 6.99
CA GLU A 308 41.74 -23.80 5.70
C GLU A 308 41.95 -22.38 5.16
N VAL A 309 43.20 -21.95 5.23
CA VAL A 309 43.64 -20.69 4.60
C VAL A 309 43.69 -20.91 3.08
N LEU A 310 42.67 -20.46 2.37
CA LEU A 310 42.71 -20.39 0.92
C LEU A 310 43.53 -19.16 0.47
N PRO A 311 44.42 -19.30 -0.56
CA PRO A 311 45.26 -18.20 -0.99
C PRO A 311 44.43 -17.11 -1.68
N ARG A 312 44.69 -15.86 -1.28
CA ARG A 312 44.13 -14.66 -1.93
C ARG A 312 44.45 -14.60 -3.41
N GLN A 313 43.47 -14.82 -4.27
CA GLN A 313 43.57 -14.43 -5.66
C GLN A 313 43.51 -12.89 -5.79
N GLN A 314 44.60 -12.33 -6.28
CA GLN A 314 44.67 -10.93 -6.66
C GLN A 314 43.86 -10.70 -7.93
N TYR A 315 42.67 -10.12 -7.82
CA TYR A 315 41.94 -9.57 -8.95
C TYR A 315 42.54 -8.24 -9.35
N SER A 316 43.32 -8.21 -10.46
CA SER A 316 43.74 -6.98 -11.12
C SER A 316 42.54 -6.33 -11.81
N ARG A 317 42.26 -5.09 -11.43
CA ARG A 317 41.22 -4.26 -12.08
C ARG A 317 41.62 -3.93 -13.52
N PRO A 318 40.75 -4.09 -14.52
CA PRO A 318 41.05 -3.63 -15.86
C PRO A 318 41.16 -2.11 -15.93
N ARG A 319 42.23 -1.62 -16.47
CA ARG A 319 42.56 -0.18 -16.65
C ARG A 319 41.73 0.34 -17.84
N ILE A 320 40.71 1.13 -17.58
CA ILE A 320 39.92 1.81 -18.62
C ILE A 320 40.80 2.91 -19.22
N LYS A 321 41.16 2.76 -20.49
CA LYS A 321 41.81 3.80 -21.29
C LYS A 321 40.76 4.89 -21.58
N ARG A 322 41.00 6.11 -21.03
CA ARG A 322 40.28 7.32 -21.41
C ARG A 322 40.67 7.71 -22.83
N ALA A 323 39.73 7.73 -23.77
CA ALA A 323 39.91 8.37 -25.06
C ALA A 323 39.89 9.89 -24.87
N VAL A 324 40.94 10.54 -25.33
CA VAL A 324 41.04 11.99 -25.40
C VAL A 324 40.33 12.44 -26.66
N VAL A 325 39.17 13.10 -26.55
CA VAL A 325 38.55 13.80 -27.66
C VAL A 325 39.03 15.25 -27.61
N SER A 326 39.74 15.67 -28.63
CA SER A 326 40.17 17.06 -28.86
C SER A 326 38.98 17.86 -29.40
N GLU A 327 38.44 18.78 -28.61
CA GLU A 327 37.52 19.80 -29.10
C GLU A 327 38.31 21.02 -29.58
N THR A 328 38.14 21.34 -30.84
CA THR A 328 38.54 22.60 -31.44
C THR A 328 37.46 23.65 -31.23
N VAL A 329 37.79 24.75 -30.58
CA VAL A 329 36.93 25.91 -30.37
C VAL A 329 37.07 26.83 -31.57
N PRO A 330 36.00 27.37 -32.16
CA PRO A 330 36.04 28.58 -32.96
C PRO A 330 35.65 29.78 -32.09
N ASP A 331 36.56 30.75 -32.12
CA ASP A 331 36.47 32.06 -31.56
C ASP A 331 35.53 32.96 -32.39
N SER A 332 34.56 33.62 -31.79
CA SER A 332 34.00 34.88 -32.32
C SER A 332 33.41 35.74 -31.22
N SER A 333 34.11 36.81 -30.97
CA SER A 333 33.79 38.01 -30.21
C SER A 333 32.55 38.72 -30.75
N ALA A 334 31.61 39.11 -29.90
CA ALA A 334 30.86 40.37 -30.01
C ALA A 334 30.22 40.75 -28.68
N SER A 335 30.66 41.85 -28.18
CA SER A 335 30.19 42.67 -27.06
C SER A 335 28.77 43.19 -27.28
N THR A 336 27.95 43.25 -26.25
CA THR A 336 27.12 44.42 -25.92
C THR A 336 26.62 44.38 -24.47
N SER A 337 26.95 45.44 -23.77
CA SER A 337 26.53 45.86 -22.44
C SER A 337 25.11 46.46 -22.44
N ALA A 338 24.35 46.22 -21.35
CA ALA A 338 23.38 47.16 -20.74
C ALA A 338 22.78 46.46 -19.51
N GLU A 339 23.12 46.93 -18.39
CA GLU A 339 22.57 47.98 -17.51
C GLU A 339 21.64 47.42 -16.43
N TYR A 340 22.15 47.52 -15.21
CA TYR A 340 21.46 47.33 -13.93
C TYR A 340 20.54 48.52 -13.63
N ALA A 341 19.34 48.29 -13.14
CA ALA A 341 18.55 49.24 -12.40
C ALA A 341 18.06 48.65 -11.07
N HIS A 342 18.68 49.14 -10.00
CA HIS A 342 18.18 49.06 -8.64
C HIS A 342 16.97 49.98 -8.45
N VAL A 343 15.91 49.49 -7.76
CA VAL A 343 15.00 50.39 -7.02
C VAL A 343 14.80 49.87 -5.60
N LYS A 344 15.03 50.82 -4.70
CA LYS A 344 15.05 50.72 -3.24
C LYS A 344 13.64 50.71 -2.63
N ASN A 345 13.61 50.11 -1.43
CA ASN A 345 12.59 50.23 -0.37
C ASN A 345 12.18 51.69 -0.08
N ASN A 346 10.94 51.88 0.32
CA ASN A 346 10.60 52.75 1.45
C ASN A 346 9.34 52.30 2.18
N ASN A 347 9.52 52.13 3.50
CA ASN A 347 8.48 52.05 4.52
C ASN A 347 7.81 53.44 4.68
N GLU A 348 6.51 53.44 5.03
CA GLU A 348 6.04 54.30 6.11
C GLU A 348 4.65 53.91 6.63
N HIS A 349 4.57 53.98 7.94
CA HIS A 349 3.39 53.84 8.78
C HIS A 349 2.32 54.90 8.50
N GLN A 350 1.01 54.54 8.70
CA GLN A 350 0.10 55.36 9.48
C GLN A 350 -1.15 54.60 9.96
N ARG A 351 -1.40 54.77 11.26
CA ARG A 351 -2.63 54.44 11.99
C ARG A 351 -3.79 55.39 11.57
N ASN A 352 -5.04 54.90 11.53
CA ASN A 352 -6.11 55.37 12.46
C ASN A 352 -7.48 54.79 12.12
N LYS A 353 -8.30 54.76 13.14
CA LYS A 353 -9.59 54.17 13.45
C LYS A 353 -10.82 54.89 12.77
N PRO A 354 -12.06 54.57 13.19
CA PRO A 354 -13.08 53.87 12.41
C PRO A 354 -14.31 54.77 12.12
N VAL A 355 -15.21 54.40 11.17
CA VAL A 355 -16.62 54.87 11.18
C VAL A 355 -17.51 54.07 10.21
N SER A 356 -18.61 53.53 10.76
CA SER A 356 -20.01 53.36 10.30
C SER A 356 -20.38 52.66 9.01
N THR A 357 -21.07 51.56 9.24
CA THR A 357 -22.30 51.02 8.57
C THR A 357 -22.86 51.72 7.33
N LYS A 358 -22.89 50.96 6.23
CA LYS A 358 -24.05 50.95 5.29
C LYS A 358 -24.18 49.58 4.61
N LYS A 359 -25.39 48.99 4.79
CA LYS A 359 -25.86 47.81 4.07
C LYS A 359 -26.02 48.17 2.59
N THR A 360 -25.35 47.40 1.72
CA THR A 360 -25.71 47.31 0.32
C THR A 360 -25.71 45.85 -0.11
N SER A 361 -26.82 45.44 -0.67
CA SER A 361 -27.12 44.12 -1.21
C SER A 361 -26.12 43.71 -2.30
N ALA A 362 -25.38 42.62 -2.07
CA ALA A 362 -24.52 42.02 -3.07
C ALA A 362 -25.29 40.99 -3.90
N LYS A 363 -25.26 41.15 -5.24
CA LYS A 363 -25.72 40.19 -6.23
C LYS A 363 -24.90 38.88 -6.09
N PRO A 364 -25.52 37.70 -6.36
CA PRO A 364 -24.80 36.44 -6.30
C PRO A 364 -23.72 36.37 -7.38
N LYS A 365 -22.49 36.02 -6.96
CA LYS A 365 -21.38 35.71 -7.87
C LYS A 365 -21.71 34.44 -8.65
N ALA A 366 -21.55 34.50 -9.96
CA ALA A 366 -21.68 33.37 -10.87
C ALA A 366 -20.74 32.21 -10.42
N SER A 367 -21.30 31.03 -10.27
CA SER A 367 -20.56 29.80 -10.01
C SER A 367 -19.59 29.52 -11.18
N LYS A 368 -18.32 29.36 -10.89
CA LYS A 368 -17.36 28.83 -11.85
C LYS A 368 -17.81 27.43 -12.26
N LYS A 369 -18.18 27.24 -13.50
CA LYS A 369 -18.43 25.92 -14.09
C LYS A 369 -17.15 25.12 -13.99
N ILE A 370 -17.19 24.01 -13.26
CA ILE A 370 -16.15 22.98 -13.26
C ILE A 370 -16.15 22.35 -14.67
N PRO A 371 -15.01 22.21 -15.34
CA PRO A 371 -14.96 21.51 -16.63
C PRO A 371 -15.46 20.07 -16.46
N GLN A 372 -16.54 19.71 -17.14
CA GLN A 372 -16.98 18.33 -17.21
C GLN A 372 -16.26 17.66 -18.37
N LEU A 373 -15.58 16.55 -18.09
CA LEU A 373 -15.01 15.69 -19.10
C LEU A 373 -16.15 14.91 -19.75
N LEU A 374 -16.49 15.23 -20.99
CA LEU A 374 -17.40 14.42 -21.81
C LEU A 374 -16.57 13.27 -22.41
N ILE A 375 -16.79 12.06 -21.90
CA ILE A 375 -16.26 10.84 -22.50
C ILE A 375 -17.40 10.30 -23.40
N ASP A 376 -17.28 10.50 -24.71
CA ASP A 376 -18.16 9.86 -25.68
C ASP A 376 -17.77 8.39 -25.84
N PHE A 377 -18.64 7.50 -25.38
CA PHE A 377 -18.52 6.07 -25.67
C PHE A 377 -19.12 5.80 -27.06
N PRO A 378 -18.42 5.08 -27.95
CA PRO A 378 -19.00 4.74 -29.25
C PRO A 378 -20.25 3.89 -29.04
N ASN A 379 -21.34 4.29 -29.62
CA ASN A 379 -22.61 3.58 -29.65
C ASN A 379 -22.37 2.14 -30.18
N LYS A 380 -22.93 1.16 -29.50
CA LYS A 380 -23.00 -0.24 -29.96
C LYS A 380 -23.53 -0.24 -31.39
N ILE A 381 -22.75 -0.75 -32.31
CA ILE A 381 -23.23 -1.16 -33.63
C ILE A 381 -24.01 -2.46 -33.40
N ASN A 382 -25.26 -2.48 -33.84
CA ASN A 382 -26.18 -3.62 -33.84
C ASN A 382 -25.60 -4.87 -34.48
#